data_f19d21bbc792363235bdf80b32cc9062
#
_entry.id   f19d21bbc792363235bdf80b32cc9062
#
_cell.length_a   1.000
_cell.length_b   1.000
_cell.length_c   1.000
_cell.angle_alpha   90.00
_cell.angle_beta   90.00
_cell.angle_gamma   90.00
#
_symmetry.space_group_name_H-M   'P 1'
#
loop_
_entity.id
_entity.type
_entity.pdbx_description
1 polymer ?
#
loop_
_entity_poly.entity_id
_entity_poly.type
_entity_poly.pdbx_seq_one_letter_code
_entity_poly.pdbx_strand_id
1 'polypeptide(L)' 'MAIITDRIDDCVLALLLLGRHDGQRVWKSFDWAAMERLHEKGLISDPVGRVKSVVLTDEGLEKAERLFRDLFETNP' A
#
# COMPACT_ATOMS: atom_id res chain seq x y z
N MET A 1 12.61 19.57 11.17
CA MET A 1 11.96 19.18 9.90
C MET A 1 10.80 18.24 10.19
N ALA A 2 9.63 18.55 9.68
CA ALA A 2 8.46 17.68 9.88
C ALA A 2 8.37 16.67 8.72
N ILE A 3 8.00 15.43 9.05
CA ILE A 3 7.79 14.38 8.07
C ILE A 3 6.30 14.30 7.77
N ILE A 4 5.96 14.28 6.49
CA ILE A 4 4.57 14.14 6.04
C ILE A 4 4.27 12.65 5.88
N THR A 5 3.76 12.02 6.94
CA THR A 5 3.51 10.58 6.95
C THR A 5 2.47 10.14 5.94
N ASP A 6 1.48 10.97 5.63
CA ASP A 6 0.47 10.62 4.62
C ASP A 6 1.10 10.42 3.24
N ARG A 7 2.12 11.18 2.90
CA ARG A 7 2.83 10.99 1.63
C ARG A 7 3.66 9.71 1.63
N ILE A 8 4.26 9.36 2.77
CA ILE A 8 4.95 8.08 2.92
C ILE A 8 3.96 6.95 2.70
N ASP A 9 2.80 7.02 3.35
CA ASP A 9 1.79 5.99 3.25
C ASP A 9 1.28 5.85 1.81
N ASP A 10 1.08 6.96 1.11
CA ASP A 10 0.68 6.93 -0.29
C ASP A 10 1.73 6.23 -1.16
N CYS A 11 3.01 6.53 -0.95
CA CYS A 11 4.07 5.86 -1.68
C CYS A 11 4.13 4.37 -1.37
N VAL A 12 4.02 3.99 -0.10
CA VAL A 12 4.02 2.59 0.30
C VAL A 12 2.83 1.86 -0.32
N LEU A 13 1.64 2.45 -0.28
CA LEU A 13 0.45 1.84 -0.86
C LEU A 13 0.63 1.60 -2.36
N ALA A 14 1.14 2.58 -3.09
CA ALA A 14 1.40 2.43 -4.51
C ALA A 14 2.43 1.34 -4.79
N LEU A 15 3.53 1.32 -4.03
CA LEU A 15 4.60 0.34 -4.23
C LEU A 15 4.18 -1.08 -3.88
N LEU A 16 3.18 -1.26 -3.01
CA LEU A 16 2.64 -2.58 -2.71
C LEU A 16 2.14 -3.30 -3.96
N LEU A 17 1.67 -2.56 -4.96
CA LEU A 17 1.21 -3.17 -6.21
C LEU A 17 2.31 -3.97 -6.92
N LEU A 18 3.57 -3.60 -6.74
CA LEU A 18 4.68 -4.34 -7.35
C LEU A 18 4.79 -5.78 -6.83
N GLY A 19 4.28 -6.01 -5.63
CA GLY A 19 4.29 -7.33 -5.02
C GLY A 19 2.97 -8.08 -5.12
N ARG A 20 2.06 -7.63 -6.00
CA ARG A 20 0.77 -8.29 -6.19
C ARG A 20 0.96 -9.67 -6.79
N HIS A 21 0.37 -10.69 -6.18
CA HIS A 21 0.61 -12.08 -6.61
C HIS A 21 -0.63 -12.97 -6.60
N ASP A 22 -1.71 -12.58 -5.95
CA ASP A 22 -2.93 -13.39 -5.89
C ASP A 22 -4.12 -12.47 -5.66
N GLY A 23 -4.82 -12.12 -6.72
CA GLY A 23 -5.94 -11.18 -6.63
C GLY A 23 -5.50 -9.84 -6.07
N GLN A 24 -6.00 -9.49 -4.89
CA GLN A 24 -5.64 -8.25 -4.20
C GLN A 24 -4.58 -8.45 -3.11
N ARG A 25 -3.96 -9.64 -3.08
CA ARG A 25 -2.93 -9.97 -2.10
C ARG A 25 -1.57 -9.44 -2.56
N VAL A 26 -0.87 -8.75 -1.65
CA VAL A 26 0.45 -8.17 -1.91
C VAL A 26 1.40 -8.53 -0.78
N TRP A 27 2.69 -8.59 -1.07
CA TRP A 27 3.71 -8.84 -0.05
C TRP A 27 3.82 -7.63 0.90
N LYS A 28 3.95 -7.90 2.20
CA LYS A 28 4.11 -6.88 3.23
C LYS A 28 5.57 -6.77 3.64
N SER A 29 6.35 -5.98 2.94
CA SER A 29 7.78 -5.84 3.20
C SER A 29 8.24 -4.40 3.38
N PHE A 30 7.34 -3.53 3.80
CA PHE A 30 7.64 -2.13 3.99
C PHE A 30 7.66 -1.76 5.48
N ASP A 31 7.90 -0.49 5.75
CA ASP A 31 7.93 0.04 7.09
C ASP A 31 6.69 -0.34 7.89
N TRP A 32 6.92 -0.89 9.07
CA TRP A 32 5.83 -1.39 9.92
C TRP A 32 4.81 -0.31 10.27
N ALA A 33 5.30 0.90 10.63
CA ALA A 33 4.41 1.99 11.01
C ALA A 33 3.52 2.42 9.83
N ALA A 34 4.08 2.46 8.62
CA ALA A 34 3.30 2.77 7.42
C ALA A 34 2.24 1.70 7.16
N MET A 35 2.59 0.42 7.33
CA MET A 35 1.62 -0.67 7.16
C MET A 35 0.49 -0.57 8.16
N GLU A 36 0.78 -0.26 9.43
CA GLU A 36 -0.26 -0.08 10.44
C GLU A 36 -1.19 1.10 10.11
N ARG A 37 -0.63 2.21 9.65
CA ARG A 37 -1.46 3.37 9.26
C ARG A 37 -2.35 3.05 8.07
N LEU A 38 -1.86 2.30 7.09
CA LEU A 38 -2.67 1.87 5.95
C LEU A 38 -3.83 0.97 6.39
N HIS A 39 -3.58 0.11 7.36
CA HIS A 39 -4.63 -0.72 7.93
C HIS A 39 -5.69 0.14 8.65
N GLU A 40 -5.25 1.10 9.46
CA GLU A 40 -6.14 2.01 10.16
C GLU A 40 -7.00 2.84 9.20
N LYS A 41 -6.46 3.15 8.04
CA LYS A 41 -7.19 3.89 6.99
C LYS A 41 -8.16 3.00 6.21
N GLY A 42 -8.19 1.70 6.48
CA GLY A 42 -9.07 0.77 5.79
C GLY A 42 -8.62 0.41 4.38
N LEU A 43 -7.33 0.53 4.09
CA LEU A 43 -6.79 0.30 2.75
C LEU A 43 -6.16 -1.08 2.58
N ILE A 44 -5.73 -1.70 3.67
CA ILE A 44 -5.20 -3.06 3.67
C ILE A 44 -5.77 -3.85 4.84
N SER A 45 -5.67 -5.17 4.77
CA SER A 45 -5.98 -6.06 5.89
C SER A 45 -4.95 -5.88 7.02
N ASP A 46 -5.25 -6.44 8.19
CA ASP A 46 -4.36 -6.33 9.35
C ASP A 46 -2.98 -6.92 9.01
N PRO A 47 -1.90 -6.11 9.10
CA PRO A 47 -0.55 -6.61 8.80
C PRO A 47 0.04 -7.48 9.90
N VAL A 48 -0.58 -7.52 11.09
CA VAL A 48 -0.09 -8.34 12.21
C VAL A 48 -0.35 -9.82 11.90
N GLY A 49 0.65 -10.65 12.13
CA GLY A 49 0.53 -12.09 11.94
C GLY A 49 1.71 -12.67 11.18
N ARG A 50 1.67 -13.99 11.01
CA ARG A 50 2.78 -14.75 10.41
C ARG A 50 2.77 -14.74 8.89
N VAL A 51 1.65 -14.40 8.29
CA VAL A 51 1.51 -14.37 6.84
C VAL A 51 2.33 -13.21 6.28
N LYS A 52 3.11 -13.46 5.26
CA LYS A 52 4.00 -12.46 4.67
C LYS A 52 3.30 -11.53 3.69
N SER A 53 1.99 -11.63 3.57
CA SER A 53 1.21 -10.80 2.66
C SER A 53 0.04 -10.16 3.38
N VAL A 54 -0.48 -9.12 2.79
CA VAL A 54 -1.73 -8.48 3.19
C VAL A 54 -2.65 -8.42 1.98
N VAL A 55 -3.93 -8.20 2.22
CA VAL A 55 -4.91 -8.03 1.15
C VAL A 55 -5.26 -6.55 1.05
N LEU A 56 -5.15 -6.01 -0.16
CA LEU A 56 -5.68 -4.67 -0.42
C LEU A 56 -7.21 -4.73 -0.37
N THR A 57 -7.82 -3.82 0.37
CA THR A 57 -9.28 -3.68 0.30
C THR A 57 -9.64 -3.14 -1.09
N ASP A 58 -10.92 -3.20 -1.46
CA ASP A 58 -11.35 -2.63 -2.74
C ASP A 58 -10.99 -1.16 -2.83
N GLU A 59 -11.20 -0.41 -1.75
CA GLU A 59 -10.79 0.98 -1.67
C GLU A 59 -9.28 1.15 -1.77
N GLY A 60 -8.53 0.27 -1.09
CA GLY A 60 -7.07 0.27 -1.14
C GLY A 60 -6.53 -0.01 -2.52
N LEU A 61 -7.11 -0.98 -3.23
CA LEU A 61 -6.69 -1.31 -4.59
C LEU A 61 -6.93 -0.14 -5.54
N GLU A 62 -8.11 0.46 -5.48
CA GLU A 62 -8.44 1.61 -6.33
C GLU A 62 -7.49 2.77 -6.09
N LYS A 63 -7.26 3.09 -4.83
CA LYS A 63 -6.34 4.18 -4.47
C LYS A 63 -4.90 3.88 -4.87
N ALA A 64 -4.45 2.64 -4.65
CA ALA A 64 -3.10 2.21 -5.01
C ALA A 64 -2.87 2.32 -6.52
N GLU A 65 -3.82 1.87 -7.34
CA GLU A 65 -3.70 1.97 -8.79
C GLU A 65 -3.63 3.41 -9.26
N ARG A 66 -4.46 4.29 -8.70
CA ARG A 66 -4.44 5.71 -9.04
C ARG A 66 -3.12 6.36 -8.66
N LEU A 67 -2.65 6.10 -7.44
CA LEU A 67 -1.37 6.63 -6.97
C LEU A 67 -0.20 6.12 -7.79
N PHE A 68 -0.22 4.84 -8.16
CA PHE A 68 0.84 4.25 -8.96
C PHE A 68 0.94 4.96 -10.32
N ARG A 69 -0.19 5.20 -10.97
CA ARG A 69 -0.19 5.94 -12.22
C ARG A 69 0.34 7.35 -12.07
N ASP A 70 -0.11 8.04 -11.01
CA ASP A 70 0.28 9.42 -10.78
C ASP A 70 1.76 9.59 -10.44
N LEU A 71 2.30 8.64 -9.69
CA LEU A 71 3.67 8.75 -9.18
C LEU A 71 4.71 8.11 -10.11
N PHE A 72 4.36 7.04 -10.80
CA PHE A 72 5.35 6.18 -11.45
C PHE A 72 5.14 5.95 -12.94
N GLU A 73 3.98 6.23 -13.49
CA GLU A 73 3.75 6.05 -14.92
C GLU A 73 4.00 7.35 -15.66
N THR A 74 4.67 7.23 -16.81
CA THR A 74 4.84 8.37 -17.72
C THR A 74 3.73 8.33 -18.76
N ASN A 75 3.30 9.52 -19.19
CA ASN A 75 2.38 9.62 -20.31
C ASN A 75 3.15 9.30 -21.60
N PRO A 76 2.59 8.48 -22.48
CA PRO A 76 3.23 8.19 -23.78
C PRO A 76 3.30 9.44 -24.66
#